data_ea2b60b55ddd7d48e6e9a96bb012f303
#
_entry.id   ea2b60b55ddd7d48e6e9a96bb012f303
#
_cell.length_a   1.000
_cell.length_b   1.000
_cell.length_c   1.000
_cell.angle_alpha   90.00
_cell.angle_beta   90.00
_cell.angle_gamma   90.00
#
_symmetry.space_group_name_H-M   'P 1'
#
loop_
_entity.id
_entity.type
_entity.pdbx_description
1 polymer ?
#
loop_
_entity_poly.entity_id
_entity_poly.type
_entity_poly.pdbx_seq_one_letter_code
_entity_poly.pdbx_strand_id
1 'polypeptide(L)'
;MNIQRTLLFSALASCAALVAFAQQSPNSEIPDAPQATAEALTVPNGPYVVMDTSMGRITCQFFQKQSPNSVANFIALAEGNKDWTDPTTNKVQRHKRFYDGTTFHRVIPEFMIQGGDPAGTGMGGPGYAFDDEFDPSLNFDRPGRLAMANSGPNTNGSQFFITELPFESGNGHYVIFGQCDDASVDVVKAIARVPRNADDKPLTPVVLQKVTIANELPPPPPPGEASAPTPGAAPRRISISAGVAVGLLVSKAPIVYPIDAKKAGVSGTVVLSAIIGRDGTVEDLQVVSGPEMLQQAALDSVKQWRYRPYLLNGEPEEVRTTINIIFTLGG
;
A
#
# COMPACT_ATOMS: atom_id res chain seq x y z
N MET A 1 -64.36 -7.66 -69.33
CA MET A 1 -64.69 -7.78 -70.78
C MET A 1 -63.34 -7.93 -71.47
N ASN A 2 -63.02 -9.16 -71.79
CA ASN A 2 -62.52 -9.67 -73.09
C ASN A 2 -61.30 -8.88 -73.66
N ILE A 3 -60.26 -9.44 -74.21
CA ILE A 3 -60.01 -10.69 -74.97
C ILE A 3 -58.49 -10.75 -75.21
N GLN A 4 -57.84 -11.82 -74.84
CA GLN A 4 -57.22 -12.85 -75.68
C GLN A 4 -56.05 -12.46 -76.66
N ARG A 5 -55.01 -13.24 -76.55
CA ARG A 5 -54.23 -13.95 -77.61
C ARG A 5 -53.24 -13.11 -78.41
N THR A 6 -52.03 -13.52 -78.77
CA THR A 6 -51.61 -14.81 -79.35
C THR A 6 -50.08 -14.89 -79.41
N LEU A 7 -49.54 -16.05 -79.25
CA LEU A 7 -48.23 -16.60 -79.55
C LEU A 7 -47.66 -16.17 -80.91
N LEU A 8 -46.32 -16.06 -81.05
CA LEU A 8 -45.61 -16.84 -82.04
C LEU A 8 -44.06 -16.88 -81.77
N PHE A 9 -43.53 -18.05 -81.96
CA PHE A 9 -42.21 -18.54 -81.98
C PHE A 9 -41.27 -17.78 -82.95
N SER A 10 -39.96 -17.61 -82.65
CA SER A 10 -38.91 -18.05 -83.56
C SER A 10 -37.56 -18.12 -82.88
N ALA A 11 -36.86 -19.14 -83.25
CA ALA A 11 -35.60 -19.62 -82.65
C ALA A 11 -34.36 -19.05 -83.35
N LEU A 12 -33.21 -19.34 -82.73
CA LEU A 12 -31.82 -19.44 -83.19
C LEU A 12 -30.97 -18.14 -83.17
N ALA A 13 -29.91 -18.14 -82.46
CA ALA A 13 -28.62 -18.68 -82.71
C ALA A 13 -27.55 -18.15 -81.70
N SER A 14 -26.71 -19.02 -81.29
CA SER A 14 -25.52 -18.89 -80.49
C SER A 14 -24.61 -17.72 -80.80
N CYS A 15 -24.11 -17.04 -79.73
CA CYS A 15 -22.69 -16.65 -79.72
C CYS A 15 -22.22 -16.51 -78.25
N ALA A 16 -21.32 -17.33 -77.86
CA ALA A 16 -20.70 -17.31 -76.58
C ALA A 16 -19.72 -16.11 -76.48
N ALA A 17 -19.97 -15.22 -75.54
CA ALA A 17 -18.98 -14.27 -75.12
C ALA A 17 -18.83 -14.45 -73.60
N LEU A 18 -17.71 -15.04 -73.17
CA LEU A 18 -17.25 -15.05 -71.82
C LEU A 18 -16.93 -13.61 -71.41
N VAL A 19 -17.77 -13.01 -70.56
CA VAL A 19 -17.43 -11.80 -69.84
C VAL A 19 -17.01 -12.21 -68.44
N ALA A 20 -15.71 -12.15 -68.19
CA ALA A 20 -15.14 -12.29 -66.85
C ALA A 20 -15.65 -11.14 -65.96
N PHE A 21 -16.58 -11.44 -65.05
CA PHE A 21 -16.89 -10.52 -63.97
C PHE A 21 -15.72 -10.57 -62.96
N ALA A 22 -14.88 -9.57 -63.01
CA ALA A 22 -13.99 -9.27 -61.89
C ALA A 22 -14.85 -8.83 -60.71
N GLN A 23 -14.92 -9.67 -59.69
CA GLN A 23 -15.47 -9.30 -58.39
C GLN A 23 -14.51 -8.27 -57.78
N GLN A 24 -14.84 -6.99 -57.86
CA GLN A 24 -14.31 -5.96 -56.96
C GLN A 24 -14.92 -6.17 -55.61
N SER A 25 -14.14 -6.68 -54.66
CA SER A 25 -14.45 -6.60 -53.26
C SER A 25 -14.47 -5.12 -52.85
N PRO A 26 -15.52 -4.62 -52.22
CA PRO A 26 -15.45 -3.29 -51.62
C PRO A 26 -14.46 -3.33 -50.49
N ASN A 27 -13.31 -2.71 -50.68
CA ASN A 27 -12.37 -2.37 -49.61
C ASN A 27 -13.10 -1.36 -48.73
N SER A 28 -13.80 -1.86 -47.70
CA SER A 28 -14.26 -1.03 -46.61
C SER A 28 -13.02 -0.64 -45.79
N GLU A 29 -12.42 0.48 -46.14
CA GLU A 29 -11.52 1.17 -45.21
C GLU A 29 -12.33 1.48 -43.94
N ILE A 30 -12.11 0.69 -42.90
CA ILE A 30 -12.53 1.06 -41.54
C ILE A 30 -11.76 2.35 -41.25
N PRO A 31 -12.41 3.47 -40.94
CA PRO A 31 -11.69 4.67 -40.49
C PRO A 31 -10.83 4.27 -39.30
N ASP A 32 -9.53 4.58 -39.38
CA ASP A 32 -8.63 4.40 -38.26
C ASP A 32 -9.27 5.03 -37.02
N ALA A 33 -9.58 4.20 -36.03
CA ALA A 33 -9.98 4.70 -34.73
C ALA A 33 -8.85 5.64 -34.25
N PRO A 34 -9.17 6.81 -33.69
CA PRO A 34 -8.13 7.72 -33.22
C PRO A 34 -7.26 6.91 -32.25
N GLN A 35 -5.98 6.77 -32.63
CA GLN A 35 -4.99 6.17 -31.76
C GLN A 35 -4.98 7.04 -30.49
N ALA A 36 -5.44 6.46 -29.38
CA ALA A 36 -5.25 7.07 -28.08
C ALA A 36 -3.72 7.21 -27.91
N THR A 37 -3.22 8.41 -28.09
CA THR A 37 -1.86 8.76 -27.71
C THR A 37 -1.79 8.48 -26.21
N ALA A 38 -1.04 7.45 -25.83
CA ALA A 38 -0.75 7.23 -24.43
C ALA A 38 -0.10 8.53 -23.92
N GLU A 39 -0.81 9.25 -23.04
CA GLU A 39 -0.24 10.41 -22.39
C GLU A 39 1.05 9.95 -21.72
N ALA A 40 2.16 10.58 -22.08
CA ALA A 40 3.45 10.26 -21.50
C ALA A 40 3.36 10.52 -19.99
N LEU A 41 3.52 9.46 -19.20
CA LEU A 41 3.45 9.55 -17.74
C LEU A 41 4.47 10.57 -17.25
N THR A 42 4.02 11.53 -16.43
CA THR A 42 4.91 12.49 -15.80
C THR A 42 5.85 11.74 -14.84
N VAL A 43 7.16 11.87 -15.10
CA VAL A 43 8.21 11.23 -14.30
C VAL A 43 8.71 12.20 -13.23
N PRO A 44 9.00 11.72 -12.01
CA PRO A 44 9.65 12.53 -11.00
C PRO A 44 10.98 13.08 -11.51
N ASN A 45 11.35 14.29 -11.06
CA ASN A 45 12.50 15.05 -11.59
C ASN A 45 13.32 15.78 -10.52
N GLY A 46 12.98 15.57 -9.27
CA GLY A 46 13.67 16.12 -8.10
C GLY A 46 14.56 15.09 -7.40
N PRO A 47 15.11 15.46 -6.23
CA PRO A 47 15.83 14.55 -5.37
C PRO A 47 14.93 13.44 -4.83
N TYR A 48 15.56 12.44 -4.22
CA TYR A 48 14.89 11.36 -3.51
C TYR A 48 14.70 11.72 -2.04
N VAL A 49 13.59 11.26 -1.47
CA VAL A 49 13.39 11.19 -0.04
C VAL A 49 13.42 9.75 0.41
N VAL A 50 14.23 9.47 1.40
CA VAL A 50 14.32 8.18 2.08
C VAL A 50 13.76 8.33 3.48
N MET A 51 12.70 7.61 3.76
CA MET A 51 12.02 7.57 5.05
C MET A 51 12.29 6.22 5.71
N ASP A 52 13.23 6.19 6.65
CA ASP A 52 13.48 5.00 7.47
C ASP A 52 12.40 4.92 8.54
N THR A 53 11.57 3.89 8.49
CA THR A 53 10.49 3.67 9.45
C THR A 53 10.78 2.46 10.34
N SER A 54 10.05 2.34 11.44
CA SER A 54 10.12 1.14 12.30
C SER A 54 9.65 -0.15 11.59
N MET A 55 9.07 -0.05 10.39
CA MET A 55 8.54 -1.19 9.62
C MET A 55 9.21 -1.39 8.25
N GLY A 56 10.20 -0.58 7.90
CA GLY A 56 10.93 -0.67 6.65
C GLY A 56 11.21 0.72 6.05
N ARG A 57 11.98 0.71 4.97
CA ARG A 57 12.36 1.92 4.24
C ARG A 57 11.31 2.23 3.17
N ILE A 58 10.94 3.50 3.08
CA ILE A 58 10.12 4.06 2.00
C ILE A 58 10.99 5.05 1.24
N THR A 59 11.12 4.86 -0.07
CA THR A 59 11.89 5.73 -0.97
C THR A 59 10.95 6.31 -2.01
N CYS A 60 10.91 7.64 -2.11
CA CYS A 60 10.13 8.33 -3.13
C CYS A 60 11.01 9.34 -3.84
N GLN A 61 10.71 9.67 -5.09
CA GLN A 61 11.34 10.76 -5.82
C GLN A 61 10.38 11.92 -5.95
N PHE A 62 10.85 13.14 -5.78
CA PHE A 62 10.02 14.33 -5.82
C PHE A 62 9.67 14.79 -7.25
N PHE A 63 8.50 15.41 -7.39
CA PHE A 63 8.08 16.19 -8.57
C PHE A 63 8.47 17.66 -8.39
N GLN A 64 9.75 17.96 -8.34
CA GLN A 64 10.24 19.30 -8.00
C GLN A 64 9.80 20.39 -8.98
N LYS A 65 9.61 20.08 -10.25
CA LYS A 65 9.14 21.05 -11.24
C LYS A 65 7.64 21.30 -11.13
N GLN A 66 6.87 20.29 -10.79
CA GLN A 66 5.41 20.36 -10.74
C GLN A 66 4.91 20.91 -9.39
N SER A 67 5.63 20.62 -8.30
CA SER A 67 5.23 21.01 -6.95
C SER A 67 6.41 21.61 -6.17
N PRO A 68 7.01 22.72 -6.67
CA PRO A 68 8.26 23.26 -6.14
C PRO A 68 8.15 23.73 -4.68
N ASN A 69 7.01 24.30 -4.28
CA ASN A 69 6.82 24.82 -2.93
C ASN A 69 6.67 23.69 -1.91
N SER A 70 5.87 22.67 -2.23
CA SER A 70 5.68 21.48 -1.39
C SER A 70 6.98 20.71 -1.20
N VAL A 71 7.74 20.52 -2.29
CA VAL A 71 9.04 19.86 -2.24
C VAL A 71 10.04 20.67 -1.42
N ALA A 72 10.16 21.99 -1.67
CA ALA A 72 11.06 22.85 -0.92
C ALA A 72 10.70 22.91 0.57
N ASN A 73 9.41 22.99 0.89
CA ASN A 73 8.92 22.97 2.26
C ASN A 73 9.26 21.65 2.98
N PHE A 74 8.97 20.52 2.33
CA PHE A 74 9.27 19.20 2.89
C PHE A 74 10.77 19.03 3.15
N ILE A 75 11.61 19.36 2.17
CA ILE A 75 13.09 19.28 2.29
C ILE A 75 13.59 20.15 3.45
N ALA A 76 13.16 21.41 3.49
CA ALA A 76 13.61 22.35 4.52
C ALA A 76 13.24 21.90 5.94
N LEU A 77 12.04 21.34 6.13
CA LEU A 77 11.61 20.75 7.39
C LEU A 77 12.38 19.44 7.71
N ALA A 78 12.60 18.60 6.72
CA ALA A 78 13.33 17.34 6.89
C ALA A 78 14.79 17.57 7.30
N GLU A 79 15.43 18.61 6.77
CA GLU A 79 16.82 18.95 7.06
C GLU A 79 16.99 19.86 8.27
N GLY A 80 15.92 20.45 8.80
CA GLY A 80 15.95 21.42 9.89
C GLY A 80 16.37 22.83 9.43
N ASN A 81 16.24 23.12 8.15
CA ASN A 81 16.58 24.41 7.55
C ASN A 81 15.43 25.44 7.60
N LYS A 82 14.28 25.04 8.14
CA LYS A 82 13.11 25.91 8.33
C LYS A 82 12.65 25.85 9.77
N ASP A 83 12.46 27.05 10.37
CA ASP A 83 11.88 27.16 11.70
C ASP A 83 10.42 26.68 11.70
N TRP A 84 10.02 26.05 12.78
CA TRP A 84 8.66 25.56 12.98
C TRP A 84 8.24 25.70 14.44
N THR A 85 6.94 25.79 14.68
CA THR A 85 6.39 25.88 16.03
C THR A 85 5.91 24.47 16.46
N ASP A 86 6.43 24.00 17.57
CA ASP A 86 6.03 22.71 18.16
C ASP A 86 4.59 22.81 18.67
N PRO A 87 3.63 22.02 18.11
CA PRO A 87 2.22 22.15 18.46
C PRO A 87 1.90 21.69 19.90
N THR A 88 2.81 20.98 20.56
CA THR A 88 2.62 20.51 21.95
C THR A 88 3.10 21.50 22.98
N THR A 89 4.17 22.24 22.67
CA THR A 89 4.82 23.18 23.61
C THR A 89 4.65 24.65 23.23
N ASN A 90 4.13 24.92 22.03
CA ASN A 90 4.01 26.23 21.41
C ASN A 90 5.34 27.02 21.34
N LYS A 91 6.47 26.28 21.27
CA LYS A 91 7.81 26.86 21.16
C LYS A 91 8.34 26.77 19.73
N VAL A 92 8.99 27.84 19.29
CA VAL A 92 9.70 27.83 18.00
C VAL A 92 10.92 26.91 18.10
N GLN A 93 11.00 25.98 17.18
CA GLN A 93 12.12 25.07 16.99
C GLN A 93 12.98 25.61 15.84
N ARG A 94 14.28 25.80 16.11
CA ARG A 94 15.25 26.31 15.14
C ARG A 94 16.32 25.27 14.87
N HIS A 95 16.73 25.11 13.61
CA HIS A 95 17.74 24.14 13.20
C HIS A 95 17.45 22.71 13.67
N LYS A 96 16.16 22.38 13.81
CA LYS A 96 15.71 21.08 14.29
C LYS A 96 14.93 20.36 13.18
N ARG A 97 15.38 19.15 12.88
CA ARG A 97 14.70 18.27 11.94
C ARG A 97 13.28 17.99 12.41
N PHE A 98 12.34 18.14 11.51
CA PHE A 98 10.91 18.13 11.85
C PHE A 98 10.35 16.71 11.93
N TYR A 99 10.70 15.87 10.93
CA TYR A 99 10.03 14.58 10.73
C TYR A 99 10.61 13.44 11.56
N ASP A 100 11.87 13.54 11.97
CA ASP A 100 12.56 12.47 12.69
C ASP A 100 11.88 12.22 14.06
N GLY A 101 11.43 10.97 14.29
CA GLY A 101 10.71 10.57 15.50
C GLY A 101 9.20 10.77 15.44
N THR A 102 8.64 11.37 14.39
CA THR A 102 7.18 11.46 14.21
C THR A 102 6.58 10.09 13.86
N THR A 103 5.25 9.98 13.86
CA THR A 103 4.56 8.72 13.61
C THR A 103 3.59 8.82 12.45
N PHE A 104 3.28 7.68 11.83
CA PHE A 104 2.10 7.56 11.00
C PHE A 104 0.89 7.43 11.93
N HIS A 105 0.19 8.54 12.11
CA HIS A 105 -0.89 8.67 13.10
C HIS A 105 -2.26 8.22 12.57
N ARG A 106 -2.40 8.02 11.24
CA ARG A 106 -3.60 7.51 10.60
C ARG A 106 -3.22 6.55 9.47
N VAL A 107 -3.75 5.32 9.50
CA VAL A 107 -3.45 4.29 8.51
C VAL A 107 -4.73 3.58 8.11
N ILE A 108 -5.00 3.50 6.79
CA ILE A 108 -6.22 2.89 6.26
C ILE A 108 -5.82 1.92 5.14
N PRO A 109 -6.06 0.60 5.30
CA PRO A 109 -5.85 -0.37 4.23
C PRO A 109 -6.61 0.00 2.97
N GLU A 110 -6.01 -0.29 1.82
CA GLU A 110 -6.56 -0.02 0.49
C GLU A 110 -6.76 1.47 0.19
N PHE A 111 -6.21 2.35 1.03
CA PHE A 111 -6.28 3.78 0.82
C PHE A 111 -4.91 4.45 0.99
N MET A 112 -4.46 4.73 2.25
CA MET A 112 -3.22 5.48 2.47
C MET A 112 -2.67 5.31 3.90
N ILE A 113 -1.43 5.75 4.09
CA ILE A 113 -0.83 6.04 5.39
C ILE A 113 -0.52 7.53 5.50
N GLN A 114 -0.83 8.15 6.64
CA GLN A 114 -0.67 9.59 6.88
C GLN A 114 0.23 9.86 8.08
N GLY A 115 1.19 10.75 7.91
CA GLY A 115 2.16 11.18 8.91
C GLY A 115 2.48 12.66 8.85
N GLY A 116 3.59 13.08 9.51
CA GLY A 116 4.06 14.46 9.45
C GLY A 116 3.41 15.41 10.47
N ASP A 117 2.81 14.86 11.54
CA ASP A 117 2.37 15.60 12.71
C ASP A 117 3.29 15.28 13.91
N PRO A 118 4.03 16.26 14.47
CA PRO A 118 4.89 16.02 15.61
C PRO A 118 4.14 15.59 16.88
N ALA A 119 2.86 16.01 17.01
CA ALA A 119 2.02 15.61 18.12
C ALA A 119 1.40 14.22 17.95
N GLY A 120 1.37 13.68 16.72
CA GLY A 120 0.76 12.39 16.40
C GLY A 120 -0.74 12.31 16.65
N THR A 121 -1.43 13.46 16.53
CA THR A 121 -2.88 13.63 16.77
C THR A 121 -3.68 13.82 15.47
N GLY A 122 -2.99 14.13 14.39
CA GLY A 122 -3.59 14.56 13.12
C GLY A 122 -3.99 16.04 13.07
N MET A 123 -3.82 16.75 14.17
CA MET A 123 -4.17 18.19 14.28
C MET A 123 -2.94 19.09 14.33
N GLY A 124 -1.74 18.53 14.51
CA GLY A 124 -0.50 19.28 14.60
C GLY A 124 0.10 19.57 13.23
N GLY A 125 1.03 20.54 13.23
CA GLY A 125 1.71 20.98 12.02
C GLY A 125 2.90 21.86 12.34
N PRO A 126 3.47 22.56 11.35
CA PRO A 126 4.69 23.36 11.51
C PRO A 126 4.41 24.77 12.08
N GLY A 127 3.14 25.11 12.33
CA GLY A 127 2.75 26.43 12.82
C GLY A 127 2.51 27.47 11.70
N TYR A 128 2.44 27.04 10.46
CA TYR A 128 2.09 27.83 9.28
C TYR A 128 1.39 26.94 8.24
N ALA A 129 0.75 27.59 7.28
CA ALA A 129 0.19 26.95 6.09
C ALA A 129 0.72 27.61 4.82
N PHE A 130 0.59 26.92 3.67
CA PHE A 130 0.91 27.46 2.35
C PHE A 130 -0.09 26.97 1.31
N ASP A 131 -0.14 27.69 0.17
CA ASP A 131 -1.13 27.51 -0.86
C ASP A 131 -0.96 26.18 -1.63
N ASP A 132 -2.06 25.76 -2.25
CA ASP A 132 -2.07 24.62 -3.17
C ASP A 132 -1.31 24.93 -4.46
N GLU A 133 -0.69 23.89 -5.04
CA GLU A 133 0.01 23.97 -6.33
C GLU A 133 -0.32 22.70 -7.15
N PHE A 134 -1.49 22.68 -7.76
CA PHE A 134 -1.94 21.56 -8.58
C PHE A 134 -1.31 21.61 -9.97
N ASP A 135 -0.69 20.51 -10.39
CA ASP A 135 -0.21 20.32 -11.74
C ASP A 135 -1.14 19.34 -12.48
N PRO A 136 -1.70 19.70 -13.65
CA PRO A 136 -2.66 18.86 -14.38
C PRO A 136 -2.07 17.53 -14.88
N SER A 137 -0.75 17.41 -14.93
CA SER A 137 -0.07 16.17 -15.31
C SER A 137 0.09 15.18 -14.17
N LEU A 138 -0.26 15.57 -12.93
CA LEU A 138 -0.17 14.75 -11.74
C LEU A 138 -1.57 14.35 -11.25
N ASN A 139 -1.86 13.06 -11.31
CA ASN A 139 -3.10 12.47 -10.87
C ASN A 139 -2.85 11.32 -9.91
N PHE A 140 -3.82 11.03 -9.04
CA PHE A 140 -3.80 9.84 -8.16
C PHE A 140 -4.21 8.58 -8.92
N ASP A 141 -3.57 8.33 -10.06
CA ASP A 141 -3.83 7.25 -11.02
C ASP A 141 -3.14 5.92 -10.66
N ARG A 142 -2.28 5.92 -9.65
CA ARG A 142 -1.47 4.76 -9.25
C ARG A 142 -1.14 4.77 -7.76
N PRO A 143 -0.70 3.62 -7.20
CA PRO A 143 -0.13 3.52 -5.86
C PRO A 143 1.13 4.37 -5.68
N GLY A 144 1.46 4.69 -4.43
CA GLY A 144 2.72 5.33 -4.07
C GLY A 144 2.76 6.83 -4.35
N ARG A 145 1.62 7.50 -4.62
CA ARG A 145 1.58 8.96 -4.69
C ARG A 145 1.83 9.54 -3.31
N LEU A 146 2.90 10.34 -3.20
CA LEU A 146 3.23 11.12 -2.02
C LEU A 146 2.58 12.50 -2.17
N ALA A 147 1.67 12.85 -1.27
CA ALA A 147 0.87 14.07 -1.35
C ALA A 147 0.76 14.79 -0.01
N MET A 148 0.54 16.12 -0.07
CA MET A 148 0.26 16.93 1.12
C MET A 148 -1.13 16.62 1.66
N ALA A 149 -1.24 16.36 2.96
CA ALA A 149 -2.51 16.37 3.66
C ALA A 149 -2.88 17.81 4.02
N ASN A 150 -4.16 18.13 3.91
CA ASN A 150 -4.69 19.47 4.21
C ASN A 150 -6.04 19.39 4.94
N SER A 151 -6.53 20.54 5.42
CA SER A 151 -7.85 20.72 6.05
C SER A 151 -8.77 21.59 5.18
N GLY A 152 -8.59 21.55 3.87
CA GLY A 152 -9.27 22.35 2.87
C GLY A 152 -8.28 23.14 2.01
N PRO A 153 -8.75 23.93 1.04
CA PRO A 153 -7.89 24.64 0.11
C PRO A 153 -6.86 25.54 0.81
N ASN A 154 -5.62 25.54 0.31
CA ASN A 154 -4.53 26.40 0.78
C ASN A 154 -4.16 26.23 2.26
N THR A 155 -4.27 25.00 2.78
CA THR A 155 -3.91 24.69 4.16
C THR A 155 -2.81 23.63 4.27
N ASN A 156 -1.96 23.52 3.27
CA ASN A 156 -0.81 22.62 3.29
C ASN A 156 0.16 23.04 4.40
N GLY A 157 0.72 22.05 5.10
CA GLY A 157 1.66 22.33 6.19
C GLY A 157 2.84 21.35 6.17
N SER A 158 2.85 20.43 7.12
CA SER A 158 3.87 19.37 7.20
C SER A 158 3.29 17.98 7.03
N GLN A 159 1.97 17.81 7.23
CA GLN A 159 1.36 16.49 7.12
C GLN A 159 1.33 16.03 5.67
N PHE A 160 1.63 14.75 5.46
CA PHE A 160 1.64 14.10 4.16
C PHE A 160 0.97 12.73 4.24
N PHE A 161 0.56 12.20 3.10
CA PHE A 161 0.12 10.82 2.99
C PHE A 161 0.74 10.13 1.77
N ILE A 162 0.79 8.80 1.83
CA ILE A 162 1.25 7.97 0.71
C ILE A 162 0.12 6.99 0.39
N THR A 163 -0.30 6.98 -0.88
CA THR A 163 -1.40 6.12 -1.32
C THR A 163 -0.98 4.67 -1.47
N GLU A 164 -1.85 3.75 -1.05
CA GLU A 164 -1.70 2.31 -1.30
C GLU A 164 -2.29 1.91 -2.65
N LEU A 165 -3.38 2.55 -3.06
CA LEU A 165 -4.09 2.34 -4.32
C LEU A 165 -4.33 3.68 -5.03
N PRO A 166 -4.76 3.67 -6.31
CA PRO A 166 -5.25 4.88 -6.98
C PRO A 166 -6.35 5.57 -6.17
N PHE A 167 -6.35 6.91 -6.17
CA PHE A 167 -7.28 7.73 -5.39
C PHE A 167 -7.79 8.89 -6.24
N GLU A 168 -8.52 8.61 -7.33
CA GLU A 168 -8.92 9.60 -8.32
C GLU A 168 -9.74 10.76 -7.75
N SER A 169 -10.56 10.52 -6.71
CA SER A 169 -11.32 11.59 -6.03
C SER A 169 -10.44 12.59 -5.28
N GLY A 170 -9.15 12.31 -5.13
CA GLY A 170 -8.17 13.24 -4.55
C GLY A 170 -7.62 14.27 -5.54
N ASN A 171 -7.85 14.08 -6.85
CA ASN A 171 -7.38 14.98 -7.89
C ASN A 171 -7.96 16.39 -7.70
N GLY A 172 -7.09 17.41 -7.74
CA GLY A 172 -7.48 18.81 -7.50
C GLY A 172 -7.85 19.16 -6.06
N HIS A 173 -7.68 18.23 -5.11
CA HIS A 173 -7.90 18.43 -3.68
C HIS A 173 -6.62 18.32 -2.84
N TYR A 174 -5.67 17.49 -3.30
CA TYR A 174 -4.40 17.26 -2.61
C TYR A 174 -3.24 17.45 -3.57
N VAL A 175 -2.20 18.14 -3.12
CA VAL A 175 -1.00 18.42 -3.91
C VAL A 175 -0.11 17.18 -3.93
N ILE A 176 0.03 16.53 -5.09
CA ILE A 176 0.99 15.46 -5.30
C ILE A 176 2.37 16.08 -5.46
N PHE A 177 3.35 15.67 -4.66
CA PHE A 177 4.71 16.21 -4.75
C PHE A 177 5.81 15.13 -4.87
N GLY A 178 5.42 13.83 -4.90
CA GLY A 178 6.37 12.74 -5.09
C GLY A 178 5.70 11.44 -5.53
N GLN A 179 6.54 10.50 -5.96
CA GLN A 179 6.19 9.13 -6.32
C GLN A 179 7.15 8.16 -5.64
N CYS A 180 6.60 7.22 -4.91
CA CYS A 180 7.34 6.15 -4.27
C CYS A 180 7.50 4.96 -5.23
N ASP A 181 8.59 4.20 -5.08
CA ASP A 181 8.83 2.98 -5.83
C ASP A 181 7.94 1.81 -5.35
N ASP A 182 7.89 0.74 -6.15
CA ASP A 182 7.01 -0.42 -5.86
C ASP A 182 7.38 -1.12 -4.55
N ALA A 183 8.68 -1.23 -4.22
CA ALA A 183 9.13 -1.82 -2.97
C ALA A 183 8.64 -1.01 -1.77
N SER A 184 8.62 0.32 -1.89
CA SER A 184 8.09 1.24 -0.89
C SER A 184 6.57 1.12 -0.75
N VAL A 185 5.84 0.89 -1.85
CA VAL A 185 4.40 0.62 -1.80
C VAL A 185 4.09 -0.64 -1.00
N ASP A 186 4.94 -1.66 -1.05
CA ASP A 186 4.76 -2.86 -0.21
C ASP A 186 4.96 -2.57 1.27
N VAL A 187 5.88 -1.68 1.63
CA VAL A 187 6.02 -1.18 3.01
C VAL A 187 4.79 -0.35 3.42
N VAL A 188 4.28 0.52 2.55
CA VAL A 188 3.03 1.28 2.77
C VAL A 188 1.86 0.33 3.05
N LYS A 189 1.69 -0.73 2.26
CA LYS A 189 0.67 -1.77 2.47
C LYS A 189 0.82 -2.46 3.83
N ALA A 190 2.05 -2.78 4.22
CA ALA A 190 2.31 -3.40 5.52
C ALA A 190 1.94 -2.46 6.68
N ILE A 191 2.30 -1.18 6.59
CA ILE A 191 1.95 -0.16 7.59
C ILE A 191 0.44 0.07 7.63
N ALA A 192 -0.24 0.13 6.49
CA ALA A 192 -1.68 0.34 6.44
C ALA A 192 -2.49 -0.77 7.15
N ARG A 193 -1.91 -1.96 7.32
CA ARG A 193 -2.56 -3.15 7.91
C ARG A 193 -2.20 -3.43 9.36
N VAL A 194 -1.45 -2.55 10.02
CA VAL A 194 -1.20 -2.72 11.46
C VAL A 194 -2.51 -2.61 12.25
N PRO A 195 -2.62 -3.26 13.41
CA PRO A 195 -3.77 -3.07 14.30
C PRO A 195 -3.95 -1.60 14.64
N ARG A 196 -5.17 -1.09 14.48
CA ARG A 196 -5.53 0.32 14.69
C ARG A 196 -6.82 0.45 15.51
N ASN A 197 -7.02 1.63 16.11
CA ASN A 197 -8.25 1.97 16.82
C ASN A 197 -9.37 2.44 15.85
N ALA A 198 -10.49 2.90 16.41
CA ALA A 198 -11.64 3.38 15.63
C ALA A 198 -11.34 4.68 14.85
N ASP A 199 -10.31 5.43 15.22
CA ASP A 199 -9.86 6.65 14.55
C ASP A 199 -8.74 6.37 13.52
N ASP A 200 -8.56 5.10 13.11
CA ASP A 200 -7.52 4.62 12.20
C ASP A 200 -6.07 4.85 12.71
N LYS A 201 -5.89 5.11 14.01
CA LYS A 201 -4.58 5.29 14.62
C LYS A 201 -3.97 3.94 14.98
N PRO A 202 -2.71 3.65 14.58
CA PRO A 202 -2.01 2.43 14.97
C PRO A 202 -1.99 2.24 16.50
N LEU A 203 -2.32 1.03 16.98
CA LEU A 203 -2.24 0.69 18.40
C LEU A 203 -0.78 0.64 18.90
N THR A 204 0.13 0.19 18.03
CA THR A 204 1.57 0.30 18.23
C THR A 204 2.10 1.37 17.29
N PRO A 205 2.72 2.45 17.77
CA PRO A 205 3.19 3.52 16.92
C PRO A 205 4.13 3.04 15.82
N VAL A 206 3.84 3.39 14.58
CA VAL A 206 4.77 3.24 13.46
C VAL A 206 5.58 4.52 13.37
N VAL A 207 6.85 4.45 13.73
CA VAL A 207 7.72 5.61 13.86
C VAL A 207 8.47 5.87 12.56
N LEU A 208 8.46 7.12 12.11
CA LEU A 208 9.36 7.66 11.09
C LEU A 208 10.68 8.01 11.78
N GLN A 209 11.62 7.08 11.74
CA GLN A 209 12.87 7.16 12.52
C GLN A 209 13.81 8.24 11.98
N LYS A 210 13.91 8.34 10.65
CA LYS A 210 14.78 9.30 9.98
C LYS A 210 14.27 9.61 8.57
N VAL A 211 14.39 10.87 8.17
CA VAL A 211 14.16 11.30 6.79
C VAL A 211 15.48 11.79 6.20
N THR A 212 15.88 11.29 5.04
CA THR A 212 17.11 11.70 4.35
C THR A 212 16.77 12.16 2.94
N ILE A 213 17.34 13.27 2.52
CA ILE A 213 17.23 13.78 1.14
C ILE A 213 18.50 13.37 0.40
N ALA A 214 18.36 12.79 -0.78
CA ALA A 214 19.44 12.29 -1.61
C ALA A 214 19.27 12.75 -3.07
N ASN A 215 20.34 13.22 -3.71
CA ASN A 215 20.30 13.65 -5.11
C ASN A 215 20.32 12.46 -6.10
N GLU A 216 20.78 11.31 -5.64
CA GLU A 216 20.81 10.06 -6.41
C GLU A 216 19.99 9.00 -5.70
N LEU A 217 19.47 8.02 -6.45
CA LEU A 217 18.76 6.88 -5.86
C LEU A 217 19.71 6.17 -4.88
N PRO A 218 19.39 6.19 -3.59
CA PRO A 218 20.26 5.50 -2.63
C PRO A 218 20.23 4.00 -2.92
N PRO A 219 21.37 3.31 -2.74
CA PRO A 219 21.38 1.87 -2.88
C PRO A 219 20.36 1.24 -1.94
N PRO A 220 19.74 0.12 -2.32
CA PRO A 220 18.90 -0.63 -1.40
C PRO A 220 19.69 -0.87 -0.11
N PRO A 221 19.02 -0.85 1.07
CA PRO A 221 19.71 -1.16 2.30
C PRO A 221 20.40 -2.52 2.13
N PRO A 222 21.68 -2.66 2.56
CA PRO A 222 22.34 -3.95 2.50
C PRO A 222 21.47 -4.98 3.21
N PRO A 223 21.42 -6.23 2.73
CA PRO A 223 20.69 -7.28 3.41
C PRO A 223 21.15 -7.36 4.86
N GLY A 224 20.33 -6.90 5.81
CA GLY A 224 20.66 -6.80 7.23
C GLY A 224 20.72 -5.41 7.85
N GLU A 225 20.76 -4.31 7.07
CA GLU A 225 20.81 -2.92 7.59
C GLU A 225 19.50 -2.12 7.40
N ALA A 226 18.35 -2.75 7.51
CA ALA A 226 17.15 -2.01 7.81
C ALA A 226 17.25 -1.50 9.24
N SER A 227 17.76 -0.25 9.43
CA SER A 227 17.98 0.47 10.69
C SER A 227 18.72 -0.33 11.78
N ALA A 228 19.96 0.04 12.11
CA ALA A 228 20.67 -0.53 13.25
C ALA A 228 19.79 -0.44 14.51
N PRO A 229 19.62 -1.53 15.27
CA PRO A 229 18.83 -1.50 16.48
C PRO A 229 19.51 -0.54 17.49
N THR A 230 18.70 0.31 18.11
CA THR A 230 19.09 0.97 19.36
C THR A 230 19.62 -0.10 20.32
N PRO A 231 20.75 0.09 21.01
CA PRO A 231 21.28 -0.91 21.92
C PRO A 231 20.21 -1.32 22.94
N GLY A 232 19.76 -2.59 22.89
CA GLY A 232 18.69 -3.13 23.73
C GLY A 232 17.45 -3.65 22.99
N ALA A 233 17.33 -3.46 21.67
CA ALA A 233 16.22 -4.04 20.91
C ALA A 233 16.53 -5.49 20.48
N ALA A 234 15.56 -6.38 20.68
CA ALA A 234 15.64 -7.77 20.23
C ALA A 234 15.83 -7.89 18.71
N PRO A 235 16.44 -8.97 18.19
CA PRO A 235 16.72 -9.15 16.77
C PRO A 235 15.46 -8.97 15.93
N ARG A 236 15.57 -8.22 14.83
CA ARG A 236 14.46 -7.97 13.90
C ARG A 236 14.06 -9.27 13.23
N ARG A 237 12.82 -9.67 13.49
CA ARG A 237 12.17 -10.78 12.83
C ARG A 237 11.24 -10.24 11.75
N ILE A 238 11.24 -10.86 10.58
CA ILE A 238 10.35 -10.51 9.48
C ILE A 238 8.91 -10.79 9.95
N SER A 239 8.02 -9.80 9.83
CA SER A 239 6.61 -10.00 10.15
C SER A 239 5.84 -10.35 8.87
N ILE A 240 5.19 -11.51 8.86
CA ILE A 240 4.28 -11.92 7.80
C ILE A 240 2.83 -11.86 8.28
N SER A 241 1.92 -11.59 7.36
CA SER A 241 0.50 -11.56 7.71
C SER A 241 -0.02 -12.96 8.05
N ALA A 242 -1.10 -13.03 8.86
CA ALA A 242 -1.77 -14.29 9.18
C ALA A 242 -2.18 -15.08 7.92
N GLY A 243 -2.61 -14.38 6.85
CA GLY A 243 -2.97 -15.00 5.58
C GLY A 243 -1.78 -15.67 4.87
N VAL A 244 -0.60 -15.05 4.88
CA VAL A 244 0.64 -15.63 4.35
C VAL A 244 1.04 -16.84 5.18
N ALA A 245 0.98 -16.74 6.51
CA ALA A 245 1.28 -17.86 7.41
C ALA A 245 0.34 -19.05 7.18
N VAL A 246 -0.96 -18.82 6.98
CA VAL A 246 -1.93 -19.88 6.65
C VAL A 246 -1.55 -20.59 5.35
N GLY A 247 -1.09 -19.87 4.32
CA GLY A 247 -0.61 -20.45 3.07
C GLY A 247 0.66 -21.32 3.21
N LEU A 248 1.42 -21.11 4.28
CA LEU A 248 2.63 -21.90 4.59
C LEU A 248 2.34 -23.08 5.52
N LEU A 249 1.16 -23.21 6.08
CA LEU A 249 0.81 -24.24 7.04
C LEU A 249 0.83 -25.63 6.36
N VAL A 250 1.67 -26.53 6.87
CA VAL A 250 1.82 -27.92 6.37
C VAL A 250 1.04 -28.90 7.21
N SER A 251 1.10 -28.75 8.54
CA SER A 251 0.43 -29.65 9.49
C SER A 251 -0.19 -28.88 10.63
N LYS A 252 -1.45 -29.16 10.91
CA LYS A 252 -2.26 -28.54 11.94
C LYS A 252 -2.69 -29.59 12.96
N ALA A 253 -2.18 -29.51 14.18
CA ALA A 253 -2.70 -30.32 15.27
C ALA A 253 -4.14 -29.92 15.62
N PRO A 254 -5.01 -30.86 16.01
CA PRO A 254 -6.37 -30.57 16.37
C PRO A 254 -6.42 -29.67 17.64
N ILE A 255 -7.37 -28.75 17.64
CA ILE A 255 -7.60 -27.87 18.78
C ILE A 255 -8.56 -28.59 19.73
N VAL A 256 -8.09 -28.88 20.94
CA VAL A 256 -8.91 -29.52 21.98
C VAL A 256 -9.64 -28.44 22.76
N TYR A 257 -10.98 -28.47 22.70
CA TYR A 257 -11.79 -27.55 23.50
C TYR A 257 -11.73 -27.94 24.97
N PRO A 258 -11.30 -27.04 25.89
CA PRO A 258 -11.24 -27.35 27.33
C PRO A 258 -12.62 -27.68 27.89
N ILE A 259 -12.72 -28.77 28.64
CA ILE A 259 -14.00 -29.27 29.19
C ILE A 259 -14.66 -28.22 30.08
N ASP A 260 -13.87 -27.53 30.91
CA ASP A 260 -14.37 -26.52 31.83
C ASP A 260 -14.87 -25.28 31.12
N ALA A 261 -14.17 -24.84 30.06
CA ALA A 261 -14.61 -23.74 29.17
C ALA A 261 -15.92 -24.11 28.45
N LYS A 262 -16.05 -25.39 28.01
CA LYS A 262 -17.25 -25.88 27.35
C LYS A 262 -18.43 -25.90 28.33
N LYS A 263 -18.23 -26.37 29.58
CA LYS A 263 -19.26 -26.37 30.63
C LYS A 263 -19.68 -24.95 31.03
N ALA A 264 -18.72 -24.02 31.06
CA ALA A 264 -18.97 -22.61 31.37
C ALA A 264 -19.55 -21.80 30.17
N GLY A 265 -19.73 -22.41 29.00
CA GLY A 265 -20.26 -21.74 27.82
C GLY A 265 -19.33 -20.66 27.23
N VAL A 266 -18.02 -20.73 27.51
CA VAL A 266 -17.05 -19.72 27.08
C VAL A 266 -16.60 -20.01 25.65
N SER A 267 -16.92 -19.16 24.72
CA SER A 267 -16.47 -19.18 23.31
C SER A 267 -15.73 -17.89 22.96
N GLY A 268 -15.03 -17.88 21.84
CA GLY A 268 -14.34 -16.67 21.37
C GLY A 268 -13.08 -16.98 20.56
N THR A 269 -12.39 -15.92 20.17
CA THR A 269 -11.14 -16.01 19.43
C THR A 269 -9.95 -15.77 20.37
N VAL A 270 -8.99 -16.69 20.36
CA VAL A 270 -7.68 -16.49 20.97
C VAL A 270 -6.69 -16.05 19.91
N VAL A 271 -6.07 -14.90 20.10
CA VAL A 271 -5.06 -14.33 19.23
C VAL A 271 -3.68 -14.61 19.80
N LEU A 272 -2.83 -15.27 19.03
CA LEU A 272 -1.48 -15.62 19.41
C LEU A 272 -0.47 -14.88 18.52
N SER A 273 0.61 -14.38 19.10
CA SER A 273 1.82 -14.00 18.37
C SER A 273 2.74 -15.21 18.32
N ALA A 274 3.19 -15.59 17.15
CA ALA A 274 4.05 -16.74 16.94
C ALA A 274 5.29 -16.37 16.13
N ILE A 275 6.40 -17.03 16.44
CA ILE A 275 7.59 -17.04 15.60
C ILE A 275 7.67 -18.39 14.90
N ILE A 276 7.80 -18.38 13.60
CA ILE A 276 8.05 -19.55 12.78
C ILE A 276 9.53 -19.55 12.43
N GLY A 277 10.24 -20.58 12.90
CA GLY A 277 11.66 -20.77 12.67
C GLY A 277 11.99 -21.08 11.21
N ARG A 278 13.27 -21.05 10.89
CA ARG A 278 13.81 -21.36 9.56
C ARG A 278 13.53 -22.80 9.10
N ASP A 279 13.24 -23.69 10.02
CA ASP A 279 12.83 -25.08 9.78
C ASP A 279 11.30 -25.25 9.69
N GLY A 280 10.53 -24.19 9.86
CA GLY A 280 9.08 -24.21 9.87
C GLY A 280 8.45 -24.63 11.20
N THR A 281 9.22 -24.72 12.29
CA THR A 281 8.68 -24.96 13.65
C THR A 281 8.15 -23.66 14.26
N VAL A 282 7.21 -23.80 15.22
CA VAL A 282 6.76 -22.66 16.03
C VAL A 282 7.67 -22.56 17.26
N GLU A 283 8.48 -21.51 17.33
CA GLU A 283 9.52 -21.35 18.34
C GLU A 283 9.04 -20.50 19.53
N ASP A 284 8.58 -19.28 19.30
CA ASP A 284 8.08 -18.37 20.35
C ASP A 284 6.57 -18.15 20.14
N LEU A 285 5.81 -18.40 21.19
CA LEU A 285 4.35 -18.36 21.15
C LEU A 285 3.81 -17.63 22.37
N GLN A 286 3.13 -16.51 22.15
CA GLN A 286 2.59 -15.67 23.20
C GLN A 286 1.12 -15.34 22.95
N VAL A 287 0.32 -15.28 24.02
CA VAL A 287 -1.07 -14.84 23.94
C VAL A 287 -1.10 -13.32 23.83
N VAL A 288 -1.76 -12.83 22.79
CA VAL A 288 -2.03 -11.40 22.58
C VAL A 288 -3.37 -11.01 23.19
N SER A 289 -4.41 -11.84 22.96
CA SER A 289 -5.75 -11.60 23.49
C SER A 289 -6.62 -12.87 23.42
N GLY A 290 -7.74 -12.87 24.11
CA GLY A 290 -8.73 -13.94 24.09
C GLY A 290 -9.15 -14.41 25.49
N PRO A 291 -10.27 -15.18 25.59
CA PRO A 291 -10.76 -15.71 26.87
C PRO A 291 -9.71 -16.57 27.57
N GLU A 292 -9.44 -16.29 28.83
CA GLU A 292 -8.39 -16.96 29.63
C GLU A 292 -8.52 -18.49 29.63
N MET A 293 -9.73 -19.01 29.80
CA MET A 293 -10.01 -20.44 29.79
C MET A 293 -9.69 -21.17 28.49
N LEU A 294 -9.48 -20.45 27.40
CA LEU A 294 -9.20 -20.99 26.05
C LEU A 294 -7.72 -20.81 25.65
N GLN A 295 -6.98 -19.96 26.34
CA GLN A 295 -5.61 -19.57 25.95
C GLN A 295 -4.65 -20.78 25.98
N GLN A 296 -4.67 -21.58 27.02
CA GLN A 296 -3.76 -22.71 27.15
C GLN A 296 -3.99 -23.75 26.04
N ALA A 297 -5.24 -24.07 25.75
CA ALA A 297 -5.58 -25.01 24.68
C ALA A 297 -5.13 -24.50 23.27
N ALA A 298 -5.21 -23.19 23.06
CA ALA A 298 -4.71 -22.57 21.84
C ALA A 298 -3.18 -22.68 21.74
N LEU A 299 -2.45 -22.40 22.82
CA LEU A 299 -0.99 -22.51 22.89
C LEU A 299 -0.53 -23.96 22.65
N ASP A 300 -1.14 -24.94 23.32
CA ASP A 300 -0.76 -26.35 23.21
C ASP A 300 -0.98 -26.93 21.80
N SER A 301 -2.03 -26.48 21.14
CA SER A 301 -2.30 -26.86 19.76
C SER A 301 -1.30 -26.24 18.78
N VAL A 302 -1.13 -24.92 18.84
CA VAL A 302 -0.30 -24.18 17.88
C VAL A 302 1.19 -24.54 17.99
N LYS A 303 1.68 -24.86 19.16
CA LYS A 303 3.04 -25.38 19.37
C LYS A 303 3.38 -26.59 18.51
N GLN A 304 2.39 -27.40 18.18
CA GLN A 304 2.57 -28.62 17.39
C GLN A 304 2.41 -28.40 15.88
N TRP A 305 2.03 -27.19 15.46
CA TRP A 305 1.86 -26.91 14.05
C TRP A 305 3.21 -26.87 13.35
N ARG A 306 3.20 -27.16 12.03
CA ARG A 306 4.38 -27.12 11.17
C ARG A 306 4.06 -26.29 9.93
N TYR A 307 5.01 -25.46 9.56
CA TYR A 307 4.94 -24.59 8.42
C TYR A 307 6.03 -24.94 7.40
N ARG A 308 5.81 -24.61 6.15
CA ARG A 308 6.93 -24.51 5.19
C ARG A 308 7.78 -23.31 5.59
N PRO A 309 9.13 -23.42 5.56
CA PRO A 309 10.00 -22.29 5.76
C PRO A 309 9.60 -21.10 4.87
N TYR A 310 9.57 -19.93 5.45
CA TYR A 310 9.40 -18.71 4.68
C TYR A 310 10.72 -18.40 3.98
N LEU A 311 10.70 -18.30 2.64
CA LEU A 311 11.89 -18.00 1.87
C LEU A 311 11.93 -16.52 1.51
N LEU A 312 13.00 -15.84 1.90
CA LEU A 312 13.33 -14.50 1.44
C LEU A 312 14.53 -14.62 0.50
N ASN A 313 14.37 -14.22 -0.77
CA ASN A 313 15.40 -14.38 -1.80
C ASN A 313 15.96 -15.83 -1.94
N GLY A 314 15.13 -16.84 -1.65
CA GLY A 314 15.50 -18.24 -1.72
C GLY A 314 16.11 -18.83 -0.44
N GLU A 315 16.39 -18.00 0.57
CA GLU A 315 16.94 -18.44 1.86
C GLU A 315 15.83 -18.53 2.93
N PRO A 316 15.84 -19.58 3.78
CA PRO A 316 14.88 -19.72 4.86
C PRO A 316 15.10 -18.65 5.94
N GLU A 317 14.05 -17.92 6.29
CA GLU A 317 14.09 -16.88 7.31
C GLU A 317 13.07 -17.10 8.43
N GLU A 318 13.45 -16.69 9.61
CA GLU A 318 12.59 -16.67 10.81
C GLU A 318 11.57 -15.54 10.67
N VAL A 319 10.28 -15.87 10.84
CA VAL A 319 9.22 -14.89 10.66
C VAL A 319 8.28 -14.83 11.87
N ARG A 320 7.83 -13.62 12.19
CA ARG A 320 6.76 -13.40 13.17
C ARG A 320 5.42 -13.32 12.44
N THR A 321 4.40 -13.93 13.05
CA THR A 321 3.03 -13.86 12.52
C THR A 321 2.01 -13.84 13.67
N THR A 322 0.76 -13.55 13.31
CA THR A 322 -0.39 -13.66 14.22
C THR A 322 -1.23 -14.85 13.81
N ILE A 323 -1.64 -15.67 14.79
CA ILE A 323 -2.48 -16.85 14.60
C ILE A 323 -3.78 -16.67 15.39
N ASN A 324 -4.90 -16.76 14.69
CA ASN A 324 -6.22 -16.65 15.30
C ASN A 324 -6.84 -18.04 15.46
N ILE A 325 -7.19 -18.41 16.68
CA ILE A 325 -7.87 -19.67 17.02
C ILE A 325 -9.28 -19.36 17.47
N ILE A 326 -10.25 -19.86 16.69
CA ILE A 326 -11.67 -19.64 16.97
C ILE A 326 -12.23 -20.86 17.70
N PHE A 327 -12.77 -20.66 18.88
CA PHE A 327 -13.50 -21.65 19.65
C PHE A 327 -15.00 -21.35 19.56
N THR A 328 -15.75 -22.26 18.95
CA THR A 328 -17.21 -22.20 18.86
C THR A 328 -17.84 -23.34 19.65
N LEU A 329 -18.83 -23.02 20.45
CA LEU A 329 -19.69 -24.03 21.04
C LEU A 329 -20.51 -24.61 19.89
N GLY A 330 -20.17 -25.83 19.46
CA GLY A 330 -20.92 -26.51 18.42
C GLY A 330 -22.38 -26.63 18.82
N GLY A 331 -23.28 -26.32 17.85
CA GLY A 331 -24.70 -26.64 17.97
C GLY A 331 -24.94 -28.15 17.85
#